data_b639015322984fd1b6d795c0f5a07bcd
#
_entry.id   b639015322984fd1b6d795c0f5a07bcd
#
_cell.length_a   1.000
_cell.length_b   1.000
_cell.length_c   1.000
_cell.angle_alpha   90.00
_cell.angle_beta   90.00
_cell.angle_gamma   90.00
#
_symmetry.space_group_name_H-M   'P 1'
#
loop_
_entity.id
_entity.type
_entity.pdbx_description
1 polymer ?
#
loop_
_entity_poly.entity_id
_entity_poly.type
_entity_poly.pdbx_seq_one_letter_code
_entity_poly.pdbx_strand_id
1 'polypeptide(L)' 'MEKNEVVSQLKTLIEDQTEKKIKDENENLDIDSFTMMLVITFAHQKLNVKLDMETLDFDQFKSLNDLATVILKNK' A
#
# COMPACT_ATOMS: atom_id res chain seq x y z
N MET A 1 -6.96 -12.75 -4.90
CA MET A 1 -5.93 -12.59 -3.87
C MET A 1 -6.57 -12.09 -2.59
N GLU A 2 -6.21 -12.68 -1.48
CA GLU A 2 -6.78 -12.32 -0.20
C GLU A 2 -6.09 -11.08 0.39
N LYS A 3 -6.82 -10.37 1.24
CA LYS A 3 -6.32 -9.17 1.88
C LYS A 3 -5.01 -9.42 2.65
N ASN A 4 -4.91 -10.55 3.34
CA ASN A 4 -3.70 -10.88 4.10
C ASN A 4 -2.47 -10.98 3.20
N GLU A 5 -2.63 -11.51 2.00
CA GLU A 5 -1.51 -11.59 1.05
C GLU A 5 -1.10 -10.21 0.58
N VAL A 6 -2.08 -9.35 0.30
CA VAL A 6 -1.79 -7.98 -0.13
C VAL A 6 -1.08 -7.22 0.98
N VAL A 7 -1.57 -7.34 2.21
CA VAL A 7 -0.95 -6.69 3.37
C VAL A 7 0.49 -7.17 3.55
N SER A 8 0.71 -8.49 3.44
CA SER A 8 2.04 -9.07 3.61
C SER A 8 3.02 -8.56 2.57
N GLN A 9 2.58 -8.50 1.31
CA GLN A 9 3.44 -8.04 0.22
C GLN A 9 3.72 -6.54 0.33
N LEU A 10 2.71 -5.74 0.70
CA LEU A 10 2.91 -4.31 0.92
C LEU A 10 3.86 -4.07 2.08
N LYS A 11 3.72 -4.84 3.15
CA LYS A 11 4.60 -4.72 4.30
C LYS A 11 6.06 -4.92 3.88
N THR A 12 6.33 -6.00 3.15
CA THR A 12 7.68 -6.28 2.67
C THR A 12 8.20 -5.16 1.79
N LEU A 13 7.37 -4.69 0.87
CA LEU A 13 7.76 -3.62 -0.05
C LEU A 13 8.13 -2.35 0.70
N ILE A 14 7.28 -1.92 1.63
CA ILE A 14 7.49 -0.66 2.34
C ILE A 14 8.64 -0.78 3.33
N GLU A 15 8.76 -1.90 4.03
CA GLU A 15 9.88 -2.11 4.95
C GLU A 15 11.22 -2.10 4.21
N ASP A 16 11.24 -2.70 3.02
CA ASP A 16 12.45 -2.74 2.20
C ASP A 16 12.87 -1.35 1.74
N GLN A 17 11.89 -0.51 1.37
CA GLN A 17 12.18 0.81 0.84
C GLN A 17 12.47 1.85 1.92
N THR A 18 11.81 1.74 3.07
CA THR A 18 11.98 2.72 4.13
C THR A 18 12.98 2.29 5.19
N GLU A 19 13.38 1.02 5.16
CA GLU A 19 14.28 0.40 6.14
C GLU A 19 13.72 0.48 7.57
N LYS A 20 12.40 0.58 7.69
CA LYS A 20 11.70 0.58 8.96
C LYS A 20 10.77 -0.61 9.04
N LYS A 21 10.72 -1.25 10.20
CA LYS A 21 9.84 -2.39 10.41
C LYS A 21 8.44 -1.95 10.80
N ILE A 22 7.44 -2.59 10.19
CA ILE A 22 6.04 -2.33 10.49
C ILE A 22 5.55 -3.43 11.42
N LYS A 23 5.06 -3.05 12.58
CA LYS A 23 4.67 -4.01 13.62
C LYS A 23 3.23 -4.50 13.46
N ASP A 24 2.36 -3.66 12.93
CA ASP A 24 0.92 -3.92 12.86
C ASP A 24 0.37 -3.40 11.54
N GLU A 25 -0.58 -4.12 10.96
CA GLU A 25 -1.23 -3.68 9.72
C GLU A 25 -2.03 -2.39 9.90
N ASN A 26 -2.38 -2.03 11.12
CA ASN A 26 -3.08 -0.80 11.43
C ASN A 26 -2.15 0.29 11.96
N GLU A 27 -0.85 0.03 11.98
CA GLU A 27 0.12 1.03 12.41
C GLU A 27 0.12 2.22 11.46
N ASN A 28 0.16 3.41 12.03
CA ASN A 28 0.20 4.64 11.23
C ASN A 28 1.55 4.77 10.54
N LEU A 29 1.54 4.69 9.21
CA LEU A 29 2.74 4.79 8.40
C LEU A 29 2.89 6.22 7.92
N ASP A 30 4.14 6.68 7.87
CA ASP A 30 4.45 7.99 7.31
C ASP A 30 4.63 7.84 5.80
N ILE A 31 3.52 7.76 5.09
CA ILE A 31 3.52 7.50 3.66
C ILE A 31 3.64 8.81 2.90
N ASP A 32 4.73 8.94 2.16
CA ASP A 32 4.96 10.10 1.30
C ASP A 32 4.63 9.75 -0.15
N SER A 33 4.83 10.72 -1.04
CA SER A 33 4.53 10.54 -2.46
C SER A 33 5.36 9.42 -3.08
N PHE A 34 6.62 9.30 -2.67
CA PHE A 34 7.50 8.27 -3.19
C PHE A 34 7.00 6.87 -2.82
N THR A 35 6.66 6.69 -1.55
CA THR A 35 6.12 5.41 -1.07
C THR A 35 4.81 5.08 -1.77
N MET A 36 3.94 6.08 -1.96
CA MET A 36 2.68 5.87 -2.66
C MET A 36 2.90 5.45 -4.10
N MET A 37 3.89 6.03 -4.78
CA MET A 37 4.22 5.61 -6.14
C MET A 37 4.65 4.14 -6.19
N LEU A 38 5.42 3.71 -5.19
CA LEU A 38 5.81 2.29 -5.10
C LEU A 38 4.60 1.39 -4.94
N VAL A 39 3.67 1.80 -4.10
CA VAL A 39 2.44 1.03 -3.86
C VAL A 39 1.61 0.94 -5.15
N ILE A 40 1.46 2.06 -5.85
CA ILE A 40 0.70 2.10 -7.09
C ILE A 40 1.35 1.21 -8.15
N THR A 41 2.66 1.29 -8.28
CA THR A 41 3.41 0.46 -9.23
C THR A 41 3.26 -1.02 -8.87
N PHE A 42 3.38 -1.36 -7.61
CA PHE A 42 3.21 -2.72 -7.14
C PHE A 42 1.82 -3.25 -7.48
N ALA A 43 0.79 -2.46 -7.17
CA ALA A 43 -0.59 -2.87 -7.45
C ALA A 43 -0.80 -3.12 -8.94
N HIS A 44 -0.26 -2.25 -9.78
CA HIS A 44 -0.41 -2.38 -11.22
C HIS A 44 0.34 -3.60 -11.77
N GLN A 45 1.59 -3.79 -11.37
CA GLN A 45 2.43 -4.84 -11.94
C GLN A 45 2.18 -6.22 -11.35
N LYS A 46 1.90 -6.29 -10.06
CA LYS A 46 1.76 -7.58 -9.37
C LYS A 46 0.32 -8.02 -9.23
N LEU A 47 -0.59 -7.10 -9.06
CA LEU A 47 -2.00 -7.39 -8.81
C LEU A 47 -2.91 -7.00 -9.97
N ASN A 48 -2.35 -6.37 -10.98
CA ASN A 48 -3.09 -5.90 -12.16
C ASN A 48 -4.23 -4.94 -11.76
N VAL A 49 -3.97 -4.10 -10.78
CA VAL A 49 -4.92 -3.11 -10.27
C VAL A 49 -4.42 -1.73 -10.64
N LYS A 50 -5.24 -0.95 -11.31
CA LYS A 50 -4.90 0.43 -11.65
C LYS A 50 -5.38 1.38 -10.57
N LEU A 51 -4.46 2.11 -9.98
CA LEU A 51 -4.77 3.15 -9.02
C LEU A 51 -4.36 4.49 -9.62
N ASP A 52 -5.21 5.50 -9.44
CA ASP A 52 -4.98 6.83 -9.99
C ASP A 52 -4.55 7.78 -8.88
N MET A 53 -3.33 8.29 -8.96
CA MET A 53 -2.80 9.20 -7.95
C MET A 53 -3.63 10.48 -7.81
N GLU A 54 -4.27 10.89 -8.88
CA GLU A 54 -5.07 12.12 -8.87
C GLU A 54 -6.33 11.97 -8.03
N THR A 55 -6.87 10.74 -7.93
CA THR A 55 -8.10 10.49 -7.20
C THR A 55 -7.85 9.93 -5.80
N LEU A 56 -6.61 9.58 -5.47
CA LEU A 56 -6.27 9.05 -4.16
C LEU A 56 -6.02 10.16 -3.16
N ASP A 57 -6.58 10.00 -1.97
CA ASP A 57 -6.38 10.93 -0.88
C ASP A 57 -5.33 10.35 0.07
N PHE A 58 -4.12 10.88 0.03
CA PHE A 58 -3.00 10.37 0.82
C PHE A 58 -3.28 10.43 2.32
N ASP A 59 -4.13 11.36 2.75
CA ASP A 59 -4.47 11.48 4.17
C ASP A 59 -5.27 10.30 4.68
N GLN A 60 -5.90 9.54 3.77
CA GLN A 60 -6.69 8.37 4.12
C GLN A 60 -5.87 7.08 4.14
N PHE A 61 -4.65 7.11 3.59
CA PHE A 61 -3.81 5.90 3.47
C PHE A 61 -2.68 5.96 4.47
N LYS A 62 -3.00 5.62 5.71
CA LYS A 62 -2.03 5.74 6.81
C LYS A 62 -1.51 4.40 7.32
N SER A 63 -2.06 3.29 6.83
CA SER A 63 -1.67 1.97 7.30
C SER A 63 -1.68 0.96 6.17
N LEU A 64 -1.07 -0.21 6.42
CA LEU A 64 -1.12 -1.32 5.45
C LEU A 64 -2.57 -1.75 5.20
N ASN A 65 -3.37 -1.76 6.24
CA ASN A 65 -4.77 -2.14 6.12
C ASN A 65 -5.52 -1.19 5.18
N ASP A 66 -5.26 0.11 5.29
CA ASP A 66 -5.88 1.09 4.41
C ASP A 66 -5.46 0.88 2.96
N LEU A 67 -4.17 0.66 2.72
CA LEU A 67 -3.65 0.44 1.39
C LEU A 67 -4.24 -0.83 0.77
N ALA A 68 -4.28 -1.91 1.53
CA ALA A 68 -4.82 -3.17 1.03
C ALA A 68 -6.31 -3.02 0.70
N THR A 69 -7.04 -2.31 1.53
CA THR A 69 -8.47 -2.08 1.31
C THR A 69 -8.72 -1.35 -0.01
N VAL A 70 -7.94 -0.31 -0.28
CA VAL A 70 -8.07 0.47 -1.51
C VAL A 70 -7.72 -0.39 -2.73
N ILE A 71 -6.66 -1.16 -2.64
CA ILE A 71 -6.25 -2.03 -3.75
C ILE A 71 -7.34 -3.04 -4.08
N LEU A 72 -7.89 -3.69 -3.06
CA LEU A 72 -8.93 -4.70 -3.27
C LEU A 72 -10.22 -4.09 -3.77
N LYS A 73 -10.51 -2.87 -3.35
CA LYS A 73 -11.72 -2.16 -3.80
C LYS A 73 -11.65 -1.80 -5.28
N ASN A 74 -10.46 -1.57 -5.80
CA ASN A 74 -10.26 -1.18 -7.20
C ASN A 74 -9.86 -2.35 -8.10
N LYS A 75 -9.89 -3.53 -7.56
CA LYS A 75 -9.52 -4.73 -8.31
C LYS A 75 -10.58 -5.12 -9.34
#